data_9d290170e4134cdeb9c9ed21629f8300
#
_entry.id   9d290170e4134cdeb9c9ed21629f8300
#
_cell.length_a   1.000
_cell.length_b   1.000
_cell.length_c   1.000
_cell.angle_alpha   90.00
_cell.angle_beta   90.00
_cell.angle_gamma   90.00
#
_symmetry.space_group_name_H-M   'P 1'
#
loop_
_entity.id
_entity.type
_entity.pdbx_description
1 polymer ?
#
loop_
_entity_poly.entity_id
_entity_poly.type
_entity_poly.pdbx_seq_one_letter_code
_entity_poly.pdbx_strand_id
1 'polypeptide(L)'
;MALGDLETLWFATGTLCNLACANCYIESSPTNDALVYLTAEEAARFFDEIAASGRSVREIGFTGGEPFMNPHFLAMLEDALERGHEALVLTNAMKPMRRHEQALLALKERFGGKLTLRVSIDHHTAQVHEGERGANSWAPAMDGLAWLSAKGFSIAVAGRLLPMEGEQDSRANYARLFETE
;
A
#
# COMPACT_ATOMS: atom_id res chain seq x y z
N MET A 1 -11.42 29.09 -3.86
CA MET A 1 -11.08 28.04 -4.83
C MET A 1 -12.12 26.95 -4.69
N ALA A 2 -12.90 26.63 -5.74
CA ALA A 2 -13.87 25.54 -5.68
C ALA A 2 -13.10 24.21 -5.69
N LEU A 3 -13.53 23.22 -4.89
CA LEU A 3 -12.99 21.88 -4.93
C LEU A 3 -13.38 21.26 -6.29
N GLY A 4 -12.39 20.82 -7.07
CA GLY A 4 -12.63 20.10 -8.32
C GLY A 4 -13.20 18.69 -8.08
N ASP A 5 -13.17 17.87 -9.12
CA ASP A 5 -13.57 16.47 -8.98
C ASP A 5 -12.62 15.74 -8.01
N LEU A 6 -13.19 14.87 -7.17
CA LEU A 6 -12.46 14.10 -6.17
C LEU A 6 -12.25 12.69 -6.74
N GLU A 7 -11.08 12.45 -7.35
CA GLU A 7 -10.79 11.14 -7.96
C GLU A 7 -10.38 10.10 -6.93
N THR A 8 -9.46 10.47 -6.02
CA THR A 8 -8.91 9.57 -5.00
C THR A 8 -9.05 10.18 -3.61
N LEU A 9 -9.56 9.41 -2.66
CA LEU A 9 -9.53 9.75 -1.24
C LEU A 9 -8.53 8.86 -0.51
N TRP A 10 -7.63 9.47 0.30
CA TRP A 10 -6.60 8.74 1.04
C TRP A 10 -6.94 8.60 2.52
N PHE A 11 -6.83 7.37 3.02
CA PHE A 11 -6.92 7.05 4.44
C PHE A 11 -5.54 6.73 5.01
N ALA A 12 -5.13 7.47 6.04
CA ALA A 12 -3.98 7.12 6.87
C ALA A 12 -4.45 6.15 7.97
N THR A 13 -3.98 4.90 7.92
CA THR A 13 -4.46 3.83 8.81
C THR A 13 -3.81 3.83 10.19
N GLY A 14 -2.86 4.73 10.44
CA GLY A 14 -2.07 4.85 11.67
C GLY A 14 -0.58 4.95 11.37
N THR A 15 0.25 5.21 12.39
CA THR A 15 1.71 5.36 12.24
C THR A 15 2.51 4.12 12.59
N LEU A 16 1.90 3.08 13.18
CA LEU A 16 2.61 1.84 13.47
C LEU A 16 3.02 1.09 12.20
N CYS A 17 4.29 0.68 12.14
CA CYS A 17 4.87 -0.07 11.04
C CYS A 17 5.85 -1.12 11.57
N ASN A 18 6.03 -2.22 10.85
CA ASN A 18 7.06 -3.21 11.18
C ASN A 18 8.46 -2.80 10.74
N LEU A 19 8.61 -1.66 10.07
CA LEU A 19 9.86 -1.04 9.66
C LEU A 19 10.02 0.35 10.29
N ALA A 20 11.27 0.85 10.31
CA ALA A 20 11.64 2.22 10.67
C ALA A 20 12.54 2.76 9.56
N CYS A 21 11.93 3.12 8.42
CA CYS A 21 12.65 3.58 7.24
C CYS A 21 13.32 4.94 7.48
N ALA A 22 14.55 5.11 6.98
CA ALA A 22 15.35 6.33 7.20
C ALA A 22 14.64 7.61 6.70
N ASN A 23 13.92 7.50 5.59
CA ASN A 23 13.22 8.63 4.94
C ASN A 23 11.69 8.46 4.99
N CYS A 24 11.14 7.95 6.11
CA CYS A 24 9.70 7.86 6.28
C CYS A 24 9.08 9.23 6.53
N TYR A 25 8.17 9.68 5.66
CA TYR A 25 7.57 11.03 5.74
C TYR A 25 6.69 11.25 6.98
N ILE A 26 6.20 10.18 7.62
CA ILE A 26 5.42 10.23 8.86
C ILE A 26 6.14 9.55 10.03
N GLU A 27 7.44 9.28 9.88
CA GLU A 27 8.29 8.67 10.90
C GLU A 27 7.73 7.37 11.49
N SER A 28 7.04 6.58 10.66
CA SER A 28 6.46 5.30 11.08
C SER A 28 7.51 4.35 11.62
N SER A 29 7.17 3.65 12.70
CA SER A 29 8.06 2.67 13.31
C SER A 29 7.24 1.65 14.13
N PRO A 30 7.87 0.59 14.67
CA PRO A 30 7.18 -0.35 15.55
C PRO A 30 6.67 0.25 16.86
N THR A 31 7.12 1.44 17.22
CA THR A 31 6.80 2.12 18.48
C THR A 31 6.15 3.49 18.30
N ASN A 32 6.00 3.97 17.06
CA ASN A 32 5.35 5.25 16.81
C ASN A 32 3.83 5.06 16.71
N ASP A 33 3.12 5.47 17.75
CA ASP A 33 1.66 5.46 17.88
C ASP A 33 1.04 6.87 17.85
N ALA A 34 1.75 7.85 17.30
CA ALA A 34 1.32 9.25 17.26
C ALA A 34 -0.04 9.44 16.56
N LEU A 35 -0.31 8.64 15.52
CA LEU A 35 -1.65 8.46 14.95
C LEU A 35 -2.14 7.07 15.36
N VAL A 36 -3.18 7.04 16.16
CA VAL A 36 -3.89 5.80 16.52
C VAL A 36 -4.46 5.13 15.27
N TYR A 37 -4.73 3.85 15.37
CA TYR A 37 -5.36 3.13 14.28
C TYR A 37 -6.75 3.70 13.95
N LEU A 38 -6.95 4.02 12.66
CA LEU A 38 -8.27 4.31 12.13
C LEU A 38 -9.15 3.08 12.29
N THR A 39 -10.34 3.26 12.80
CA THR A 39 -11.30 2.16 12.94
C THR A 39 -12.14 1.98 11.68
N ALA A 40 -12.72 0.79 11.49
CA ALA A 40 -13.63 0.54 10.37
C ALA A 40 -14.88 1.43 10.44
N GLU A 41 -15.38 1.73 11.64
CA GLU A 41 -16.52 2.62 11.86
C GLU A 41 -16.22 4.07 11.46
N GLU A 42 -15.03 4.57 11.78
CA GLU A 42 -14.61 5.91 11.37
C GLU A 42 -14.47 6.00 9.84
N ALA A 43 -13.86 5.00 9.20
CA ALA A 43 -13.76 4.94 7.74
C ALA A 43 -15.15 4.89 7.08
N ALA A 44 -16.07 4.08 7.61
CA ALA A 44 -17.43 3.97 7.10
C ALA A 44 -18.17 5.32 7.11
N ARG A 45 -17.98 6.16 8.16
CA ARG A 45 -18.56 7.51 8.21
C ARG A 45 -18.10 8.40 7.03
N PHE A 46 -16.80 8.33 6.67
CA PHE A 46 -16.30 9.06 5.52
C PHE A 46 -16.89 8.53 4.21
N PHE A 47 -17.07 7.22 4.08
CA PHE A 47 -17.74 6.65 2.91
C PHE A 47 -19.20 7.09 2.81
N ASP A 48 -19.91 7.18 3.94
CA ASP A 48 -21.27 7.69 4.00
C ASP A 48 -21.34 9.18 3.63
N GLU A 49 -20.37 10.00 4.06
CA GLU A 49 -20.24 11.40 3.66
C GLU A 49 -19.99 11.55 2.16
N ILE A 50 -19.15 10.72 1.56
CA ILE A 50 -18.94 10.68 0.10
C ILE A 50 -20.27 10.42 -0.59
N ALA A 51 -20.98 9.37 -0.19
CA ALA A 51 -22.26 8.99 -0.78
C ALA A 51 -23.31 10.13 -0.65
N ALA A 52 -23.40 10.75 0.53
CA ALA A 52 -24.31 11.86 0.80
C ALA A 52 -23.96 13.15 0.03
N SER A 53 -22.68 13.36 -0.28
CA SER A 53 -22.20 14.57 -0.98
C SER A 53 -22.59 14.61 -2.47
N GLY A 54 -23.03 13.50 -3.05
CA GLY A 54 -23.28 13.35 -4.49
C GLY A 54 -22.01 13.42 -5.35
N ARG A 55 -20.82 13.39 -4.74
CA ARG A 55 -19.53 13.37 -5.43
C ARG A 55 -19.15 11.96 -5.82
N SER A 56 -18.53 11.80 -6.98
CA SER A 56 -17.95 10.55 -7.39
C SER A 56 -16.50 10.49 -6.91
N VAL A 57 -16.18 9.49 -6.08
CA VAL A 57 -14.80 9.10 -5.72
C VAL A 57 -14.56 7.75 -6.36
N ARG A 58 -13.65 7.69 -7.31
CA ARG A 58 -13.35 6.44 -8.02
C ARG A 58 -12.51 5.51 -7.16
N GLU A 59 -11.46 6.04 -6.55
CA GLU A 59 -10.45 5.25 -5.85
C GLU A 59 -10.31 5.63 -4.39
N ILE A 60 -10.18 4.63 -3.54
CA ILE A 60 -9.82 4.78 -2.13
C ILE A 60 -8.38 4.31 -1.96
N GLY A 61 -7.51 5.23 -1.55
CA GLY A 61 -6.12 4.96 -1.23
C GLY A 61 -5.95 4.68 0.27
N PHE A 62 -5.24 3.61 0.60
CA PHE A 62 -4.87 3.28 1.98
C PHE A 62 -3.36 3.38 2.16
N THR A 63 -2.94 4.17 3.14
CA THR A 63 -1.55 4.43 3.50
C THR A 63 -1.40 4.49 5.02
N GLY A 64 -0.25 4.93 5.50
CA GLY A 64 0.06 5.04 6.93
C GLY A 64 1.44 4.48 7.21
N GLY A 65 1.63 3.79 8.33
CA GLY A 65 2.78 2.93 8.56
C GLY A 65 2.72 1.69 7.66
N GLU A 66 2.27 0.57 8.19
CA GLU A 66 1.90 -0.60 7.40
C GLU A 66 0.41 -0.87 7.61
N PRO A 67 -0.44 -0.68 6.58
CA PRO A 67 -1.89 -0.85 6.72
C PRO A 67 -2.31 -2.21 7.29
N PHE A 68 -1.62 -3.28 6.91
CA PHE A 68 -1.89 -4.64 7.39
C PHE A 68 -1.54 -4.87 8.87
N MET A 69 -0.97 -3.89 9.57
CA MET A 69 -0.82 -3.92 11.03
C MET A 69 -2.06 -3.39 11.75
N ASN A 70 -2.90 -2.59 11.08
CA ASN A 70 -4.15 -2.11 11.66
C ASN A 70 -5.18 -3.26 11.69
N PRO A 71 -5.72 -3.64 12.87
CA PRO A 71 -6.66 -4.75 13.00
C PRO A 71 -8.00 -4.52 12.27
N HIS A 72 -8.35 -3.27 11.97
CA HIS A 72 -9.57 -2.89 11.25
C HIS A 72 -9.38 -2.78 9.75
N PHE A 73 -8.13 -2.91 9.26
CA PHE A 73 -7.79 -2.58 7.88
C PHE A 73 -8.56 -3.42 6.85
N LEU A 74 -8.64 -4.73 7.04
CA LEU A 74 -9.36 -5.58 6.08
C LEU A 74 -10.84 -5.25 5.99
N ALA A 75 -11.47 -4.88 7.11
CA ALA A 75 -12.88 -4.45 7.10
C ALA A 75 -13.06 -3.11 6.36
N MET A 76 -12.13 -2.15 6.51
CA MET A 76 -12.16 -0.90 5.75
C MET A 76 -11.97 -1.15 4.25
N LEU A 77 -11.03 -2.04 3.89
CA LEU A 77 -10.76 -2.40 2.51
C LEU A 77 -11.95 -3.06 1.84
N GLU A 78 -12.59 -4.02 2.53
CA GLU A 78 -13.78 -4.71 2.06
C GLU A 78 -14.95 -3.74 1.87
N ASP A 79 -15.23 -2.86 2.85
CA ASP A 79 -16.32 -1.87 2.76
C ASP A 79 -16.11 -0.91 1.57
N ALA A 80 -14.88 -0.42 1.35
CA ALA A 80 -14.58 0.41 0.19
C ALA A 80 -14.90 -0.29 -1.13
N LEU A 81 -14.49 -1.56 -1.27
CA LEU A 81 -14.73 -2.37 -2.47
C LEU A 81 -16.20 -2.72 -2.65
N GLU A 82 -16.94 -3.03 -1.56
CA GLU A 82 -18.38 -3.31 -1.58
C GLU A 82 -19.21 -2.09 -2.00
N ARG A 83 -18.80 -0.90 -1.62
CA ARG A 83 -19.39 0.37 -2.07
C ARG A 83 -19.09 0.70 -3.53
N GLY A 84 -18.27 -0.10 -4.19
CA GLY A 84 -18.00 -0.02 -5.62
C GLY A 84 -16.74 0.77 -5.99
N HIS A 85 -16.00 1.30 -5.01
CA HIS A 85 -14.73 1.98 -5.26
C HIS A 85 -13.64 1.01 -5.73
N GLU A 86 -12.65 1.54 -6.43
CA GLU A 86 -11.35 0.90 -6.59
C GLU A 86 -10.55 1.12 -5.30
N ALA A 87 -9.69 0.18 -4.94
CA ALA A 87 -8.83 0.30 -3.78
C ALA A 87 -7.35 0.20 -4.15
N LEU A 88 -6.56 1.19 -3.71
CA LEU A 88 -5.10 1.23 -3.85
C LEU A 88 -4.47 1.13 -2.47
N VAL A 89 -3.77 0.03 -2.18
CA VAL A 89 -3.15 -0.23 -0.88
C VAL A 89 -1.65 -0.09 -0.98
N LEU A 90 -1.07 0.85 -0.23
CA LEU A 90 0.38 0.98 -0.10
C LEU A 90 0.87 0.04 0.99
N THR A 91 1.81 -0.84 0.65
CA THR A 91 2.33 -1.84 1.59
C THR A 91 3.81 -2.12 1.34
N ASN A 92 4.51 -2.55 2.38
CA ASN A 92 5.86 -3.11 2.25
C ASN A 92 5.87 -4.60 1.85
N ALA A 93 4.69 -5.19 1.68
CA ALA A 93 4.43 -6.56 1.26
C ALA A 93 5.05 -7.66 2.15
N MET A 94 5.51 -7.32 3.36
CA MET A 94 6.19 -8.25 4.26
C MET A 94 5.20 -9.06 5.12
N LYS A 95 5.70 -9.62 6.23
CA LYS A 95 4.95 -10.50 7.13
C LYS A 95 3.58 -9.96 7.59
N PRO A 96 3.35 -8.65 7.85
CA PRO A 96 2.00 -8.18 8.18
C PRO A 96 0.98 -8.53 7.08
N MET A 97 1.27 -8.22 5.81
CA MET A 97 0.41 -8.54 4.68
C MET A 97 0.26 -10.07 4.50
N ARG A 98 1.36 -10.82 4.56
CA ARG A 98 1.39 -12.27 4.37
C ARG A 98 0.51 -13.04 5.37
N ARG A 99 0.24 -12.50 6.55
CA ARG A 99 -0.70 -13.10 7.51
C ARG A 99 -2.16 -13.11 7.04
N HIS A 100 -2.46 -12.31 6.03
CA HIS A 100 -3.82 -12.11 5.50
C HIS A 100 -4.02 -12.71 4.10
N GLU A 101 -3.17 -13.65 3.68
CA GLU A 101 -3.20 -14.25 2.34
C GLU A 101 -4.58 -14.77 1.93
N GLN A 102 -5.25 -15.51 2.81
CA GLN A 102 -6.57 -16.07 2.52
C GLN A 102 -7.63 -14.99 2.34
N ALA A 103 -7.63 -13.97 3.18
CA ALA A 103 -8.56 -12.85 3.07
C ALA A 103 -8.31 -12.06 1.79
N LEU A 104 -7.04 -11.79 1.45
CA LEU A 104 -6.68 -11.10 0.21
C LEU A 104 -7.11 -11.90 -1.03
N LEU A 105 -6.95 -13.22 -1.03
CA LEU A 105 -7.42 -14.07 -2.14
C LEU A 105 -8.93 -14.02 -2.28
N ALA A 106 -9.69 -14.04 -1.17
CA ALA A 106 -11.14 -13.92 -1.19
C ALA A 106 -11.59 -12.55 -1.73
N LEU A 107 -10.94 -11.47 -1.32
CA LEU A 107 -11.21 -10.11 -1.85
C LEU A 107 -10.89 -10.03 -3.35
N LYS A 108 -9.77 -10.59 -3.77
CA LYS A 108 -9.42 -10.65 -5.19
C LYS A 108 -10.45 -11.45 -6.02
N GLU A 109 -10.92 -12.57 -5.53
CA GLU A 109 -11.93 -13.39 -6.20
C GLU A 109 -13.25 -12.61 -6.38
N ARG A 110 -13.68 -11.87 -5.36
CA ARG A 110 -14.91 -11.08 -5.37
C ARG A 110 -14.84 -9.81 -6.20
N PHE A 111 -13.71 -9.09 -6.14
CA PHE A 111 -13.60 -7.74 -6.67
C PHE A 111 -12.64 -7.60 -7.86
N GLY A 112 -11.84 -8.61 -8.13
CA GLY A 112 -10.97 -8.66 -9.31
C GLY A 112 -9.96 -7.51 -9.38
N GLY A 113 -9.92 -6.84 -10.53
CA GLY A 113 -9.00 -5.74 -10.80
C GLY A 113 -9.27 -4.43 -10.03
N LYS A 114 -10.33 -4.37 -9.22
CA LYS A 114 -10.58 -3.20 -8.37
C LYS A 114 -9.62 -3.07 -7.20
N LEU A 115 -8.91 -4.14 -6.82
CA LEU A 115 -7.90 -4.13 -5.76
C LEU A 115 -6.49 -4.10 -6.34
N THR A 116 -5.77 -3.01 -6.11
CA THR A 116 -4.36 -2.87 -6.49
C THR A 116 -3.48 -2.78 -5.24
N LEU A 117 -2.46 -3.62 -5.16
CA LEU A 117 -1.42 -3.57 -4.13
C LEU A 117 -0.23 -2.80 -4.68
N ARG A 118 0.09 -1.65 -4.07
CA ARG A 118 1.28 -0.87 -4.43
C ARG A 118 2.41 -1.20 -3.49
N VAL A 119 3.31 -2.05 -3.96
CA VAL A 119 4.43 -2.56 -3.16
C VAL A 119 5.57 -1.56 -3.17
N SER A 120 6.08 -1.26 -2.00
CA SER A 120 7.17 -0.31 -1.80
C SER A 120 8.52 -1.02 -1.92
N ILE A 121 9.15 -0.95 -3.08
CA ILE A 121 10.52 -1.40 -3.35
C ILE A 121 11.36 -0.17 -3.69
N ASP A 122 12.07 0.38 -2.71
CA ASP A 122 12.71 1.70 -2.87
C ASP A 122 13.85 1.72 -3.89
N HIS A 123 14.47 0.57 -4.18
CA HIS A 123 15.50 0.46 -5.20
C HIS A 123 15.55 -0.94 -5.80
N HIS A 124 16.05 -1.06 -7.01
CA HIS A 124 16.21 -2.33 -7.73
C HIS A 124 17.38 -3.21 -7.22
N THR A 125 18.18 -2.73 -6.27
CA THR A 125 19.23 -3.50 -5.59
C THR A 125 18.95 -3.64 -4.10
N ALA A 126 19.23 -4.81 -3.54
CA ALA A 126 19.04 -5.12 -2.13
C ALA A 126 19.78 -4.14 -1.21
N GLN A 127 21.04 -3.83 -1.53
CA GLN A 127 21.88 -2.95 -0.71
C GLN A 127 21.27 -1.57 -0.51
N VAL A 128 20.80 -0.94 -1.58
CA VAL A 128 20.23 0.41 -1.52
C VAL A 128 18.84 0.38 -0.89
N HIS A 129 18.00 -0.60 -1.26
CA HIS A 129 16.71 -0.80 -0.63
C HIS A 129 16.82 -0.95 0.90
N GLU A 130 17.74 -1.79 1.36
CA GLU A 130 17.97 -1.99 2.80
C GLU A 130 18.59 -0.79 3.50
N GLY A 131 19.36 0.02 2.78
CA GLY A 131 19.84 1.32 3.27
C GLY A 131 18.71 2.29 3.59
N GLU A 132 17.65 2.27 2.80
CA GLU A 132 16.46 3.11 2.98
C GLU A 132 15.47 2.53 4.01
N ARG A 133 15.23 1.20 3.98
CA ARG A 133 14.16 0.52 4.73
C ARG A 133 14.61 -0.26 5.95
N GLY A 134 15.93 -0.41 6.10
CA GLY A 134 16.53 -1.19 7.19
C GLY A 134 16.99 -2.57 6.72
N ALA A 135 17.99 -3.09 7.43
CA ALA A 135 18.61 -4.39 7.14
C ALA A 135 17.57 -5.54 7.12
N ASN A 136 17.78 -6.49 6.24
CA ASN A 136 16.91 -7.67 6.05
C ASN A 136 15.48 -7.34 5.59
N SER A 137 15.25 -6.17 5.00
CA SER A 137 13.94 -5.81 4.44
C SER A 137 13.75 -6.29 3.00
N TRP A 138 14.84 -6.50 2.23
CA TRP A 138 14.78 -6.88 0.83
C TRP A 138 14.11 -8.23 0.59
N ALA A 139 14.66 -9.29 1.13
CA ALA A 139 14.18 -10.64 0.84
C ALA A 139 12.70 -10.86 1.22
N PRO A 140 12.21 -10.41 2.40
CA PRO A 140 10.77 -10.51 2.71
C PRO A 140 9.87 -9.66 1.82
N ALA A 141 10.33 -8.49 1.36
CA ALA A 141 9.55 -7.65 0.45
C ALA A 141 9.43 -8.29 -0.95
N MET A 142 10.54 -8.84 -1.47
CA MET A 142 10.56 -9.57 -2.74
C MET A 142 9.72 -10.85 -2.68
N ASP A 143 9.79 -11.63 -1.58
CA ASP A 143 8.92 -12.80 -1.37
C ASP A 143 7.43 -12.41 -1.39
N GLY A 144 7.07 -11.30 -0.75
CA GLY A 144 5.70 -10.78 -0.79
C GLY A 144 5.27 -10.35 -2.19
N LEU A 145 6.14 -9.65 -2.93
CA LEU A 145 5.89 -9.23 -4.31
C LEU A 145 5.72 -10.45 -5.23
N ALA A 146 6.62 -11.43 -5.15
CA ALA A 146 6.55 -12.67 -5.92
C ALA A 146 5.25 -13.45 -5.63
N TRP A 147 4.84 -13.54 -4.37
CA TRP A 147 3.57 -14.16 -4.00
C TRP A 147 2.38 -13.45 -4.64
N LEU A 148 2.32 -12.10 -4.55
CA LEU A 148 1.25 -11.31 -5.17
C LEU A 148 1.20 -11.55 -6.68
N SER A 149 2.36 -11.56 -7.35
CA SER A 149 2.48 -11.83 -8.78
C SER A 149 2.00 -13.23 -9.13
N ALA A 150 2.50 -14.25 -8.44
CA ALA A 150 2.10 -15.65 -8.65
C ALA A 150 0.60 -15.90 -8.43
N LYS A 151 -0.04 -15.10 -7.56
CA LYS A 151 -1.49 -15.15 -7.33
C LYS A 151 -2.28 -14.26 -8.28
N GLY A 152 -1.61 -13.53 -9.20
CA GLY A 152 -2.24 -12.69 -10.22
C GLY A 152 -2.99 -11.50 -9.65
N PHE A 153 -2.50 -10.87 -8.60
CA PHE A 153 -3.01 -9.58 -8.13
C PHE A 153 -2.67 -8.45 -9.10
N SER A 154 -3.47 -7.39 -9.11
CA SER A 154 -3.07 -6.12 -9.70
C SER A 154 -2.01 -5.49 -8.82
N ILE A 155 -0.81 -5.27 -9.38
CA ILE A 155 0.35 -4.79 -8.64
C ILE A 155 0.88 -3.51 -9.28
N ALA A 156 1.22 -2.54 -8.44
CA ALA A 156 2.09 -1.44 -8.80
C ALA A 156 3.33 -1.47 -7.89
N VAL A 157 4.45 -0.97 -8.36
CA VAL A 157 5.66 -0.82 -7.54
C VAL A 157 5.98 0.64 -7.35
N ALA A 158 6.23 1.04 -6.10
CA ALA A 158 6.73 2.36 -5.75
C ALA A 158 8.21 2.26 -5.42
N GLY A 159 9.03 2.87 -6.27
CA GLY A 159 10.47 3.03 -6.06
C GLY A 159 10.85 4.46 -5.77
N ARG A 160 12.08 4.67 -5.33
CA ARG A 160 12.71 6.00 -5.21
C ARG A 160 13.64 6.24 -6.38
N LEU A 161 13.60 7.44 -6.91
CA LEU A 161 14.62 7.93 -7.81
C LEU A 161 15.70 8.62 -6.99
N LEU A 162 16.90 8.06 -6.98
CA LEU A 162 18.03 8.66 -6.28
C LEU A 162 18.63 9.82 -7.07
N PRO A 163 19.25 10.84 -6.41
CA PRO A 163 19.75 12.04 -7.09
C PRO A 163 20.76 11.79 -8.24
N MET A 164 21.44 10.65 -8.23
CA MET A 164 22.44 10.27 -9.23
C MET A 164 21.92 9.29 -10.28
N GLU A 165 20.63 8.95 -10.25
CA GLU A 165 20.01 8.03 -11.20
C GLU A 165 19.14 8.78 -12.21
N GLY A 166 19.26 8.38 -13.50
CA GLY A 166 18.32 8.80 -14.52
C GLY A 166 17.00 8.02 -14.40
N GLU A 167 15.88 8.68 -14.63
CA GLU A 167 14.56 8.01 -14.57
C GLU A 167 14.47 6.82 -15.54
N GLN A 168 15.00 6.96 -16.74
CA GLN A 168 14.98 5.89 -17.75
C GLN A 168 15.81 4.69 -17.31
N ASP A 169 17.00 4.94 -16.72
CA ASP A 169 17.88 3.88 -16.24
C ASP A 169 17.25 3.17 -15.04
N SER A 170 16.66 3.91 -14.12
CA SER A 170 15.93 3.34 -12.98
C SER A 170 14.80 2.44 -13.46
N ARG A 171 13.95 2.90 -14.38
CA ARG A 171 12.87 2.09 -14.97
C ARG A 171 13.39 0.82 -15.65
N ALA A 172 14.48 0.91 -16.43
CA ALA A 172 15.09 -0.24 -17.09
C ALA A 172 15.67 -1.25 -16.08
N ASN A 173 16.22 -0.77 -14.97
CA ASN A 173 16.75 -1.61 -13.90
C ASN A 173 15.63 -2.36 -13.15
N TYR A 174 14.51 -1.69 -12.86
CA TYR A 174 13.34 -2.37 -12.29
C TYR A 174 12.75 -3.40 -13.26
N ALA A 175 12.68 -3.09 -14.55
CA ALA A 175 12.21 -4.05 -15.56
C ALA A 175 13.05 -5.33 -15.53
N ARG A 176 14.39 -5.20 -15.54
CA ARG A 176 15.28 -6.36 -15.43
C ARG A 176 15.12 -7.15 -14.15
N LEU A 177 14.93 -6.46 -13.01
CA LEU A 177 14.66 -7.13 -11.74
C LEU A 177 13.42 -8.02 -11.84
N PHE A 178 12.32 -7.51 -12.40
CA PHE A 178 11.06 -8.25 -12.50
C PHE A 178 11.01 -9.29 -13.61
N GLU A 179 11.95 -9.30 -14.54
CA GLU A 179 12.13 -10.38 -15.54
C GLU A 179 12.82 -11.62 -14.93
N THR A 180 13.55 -11.45 -13.81
CA THR A 180 14.35 -12.50 -13.19
C THR A 180 13.71 -13.12 -11.96
N GLU A 181 12.66 -12.52 -11.43
CA GLU A 181 11.90 -12.99 -10.25
C GLU A 181 10.52 -13.58 -10.62
#